data_b711ec7396226d2cbe06b8f2df0ba91e
#
_entry.id   b711ec7396226d2cbe06b8f2df0ba91e
#
_cell.length_a   1.000
_cell.length_b   1.000
_cell.length_c   1.000
_cell.angle_alpha   90.00
_cell.angle_beta   90.00
_cell.angle_gamma   90.00
#
_symmetry.space_group_name_H-M   'P 1'
#
loop_
_entity.id
_entity.type
_entity.pdbx_description
1 polymer ?
#
loop_
_entity_poly.entity_id
_entity_poly.type
_entity_poly.pdbx_seq_one_letter_code
_entity_poly.pdbx_strand_id
1 'polypeptide(L)'
;MHATRSGGWRPERFQRRAATPAPASQRRRRPVGARGQTEPLAALVAVAVVCVAISVYAGFLSGLVPQLGADRSVGEGTTERVWHAISEDGLYDAGEPLREAIEAETLPQGYYVEISVTHVGEDGRVVPVATETFDPHAEPVGFDPPADAERYERAIPIRHAPGDVQPGTLRVVVWS
;
A
#
# COMPACT_ATOMS: atom_id res chain seq x y z
N MET A 1 62.16 -10.36 14.72
CA MET A 1 62.23 -11.56 15.57
C MET A 1 61.15 -12.49 15.12
N HIS A 2 61.60 -13.48 14.34
CA HIS A 2 61.44 -14.95 14.45
C HIS A 2 59.98 -15.44 14.47
N ALA A 3 59.58 -16.47 13.76
CA ALA A 3 60.28 -17.57 13.09
C ALA A 3 59.38 -18.24 12.06
N THR A 4 59.96 -18.58 10.96
CA THR A 4 59.55 -19.56 9.96
C THR A 4 59.45 -20.95 10.55
N ARG A 5 58.41 -21.73 10.17
CA ARG A 5 58.44 -23.20 10.34
C ARG A 5 57.94 -23.88 9.08
N SER A 6 58.89 -24.40 8.39
CA SER A 6 58.81 -25.37 7.33
C SER A 6 58.51 -26.78 7.86
N GLY A 7 57.72 -27.53 7.16
CA GLY A 7 57.52 -28.99 7.40
C GLY A 7 56.77 -29.54 6.21
N GLY A 8 57.32 -30.22 5.31
CA GLY A 8 57.99 -31.47 5.36
C GLY A 8 57.12 -32.44 4.59
N TRP A 9 57.28 -32.44 3.23
CA TRP A 9 56.65 -33.44 2.34
C TRP A 9 57.30 -34.81 2.58
N ARG A 10 56.50 -35.86 2.87
CA ARG A 10 56.91 -37.26 2.77
C ARG A 10 56.19 -37.91 1.56
N PRO A 11 56.89 -38.58 0.65
CA PRO A 11 56.26 -39.40 -0.38
C PRO A 11 56.01 -40.81 0.19
N GLU A 12 54.76 -41.23 0.26
CA GLU A 12 54.42 -42.61 0.54
C GLU A 12 54.20 -43.43 -0.74
N ARG A 13 54.95 -44.42 -0.79
CA ARG A 13 55.17 -45.51 -1.72
C ARG A 13 53.91 -46.10 -2.34
N PHE A 14 53.95 -46.16 -3.65
CA PHE A 14 53.11 -47.03 -4.46
C PHE A 14 53.32 -48.50 -4.08
N GLN A 15 52.36 -49.16 -3.55
CA GLN A 15 52.21 -50.61 -3.55
C GLN A 15 51.21 -51.01 -4.62
N ARG A 16 51.74 -51.52 -5.73
CA ARG A 16 50.99 -52.30 -6.74
C ARG A 16 50.42 -53.54 -6.05
N ARG A 17 49.14 -53.64 -5.88
CA ARG A 17 48.45 -54.90 -5.63
C ARG A 17 47.88 -55.42 -6.95
N ALA A 18 48.23 -56.65 -7.24
CA ALA A 18 47.83 -57.43 -8.39
C ALA A 18 46.30 -57.53 -8.46
N ALA A 19 45.79 -57.33 -9.68
CA ALA A 19 44.40 -57.48 -10.00
C ALA A 19 44.01 -58.96 -10.03
N THR A 20 43.07 -59.33 -9.18
CA THR A 20 42.34 -60.60 -9.29
C THR A 20 41.15 -60.36 -10.25
N PRO A 21 40.93 -61.20 -11.25
CA PRO A 21 39.77 -61.03 -12.15
C PRO A 21 38.49 -61.37 -11.41
N ALA A 22 37.60 -60.43 -11.29
CA ALA A 22 36.27 -60.63 -10.75
C ALA A 22 35.36 -61.38 -11.77
N PRO A 23 34.48 -62.29 -11.28
CA PRO A 23 33.58 -63.05 -12.16
C PRO A 23 32.55 -62.13 -12.82
N ALA A 24 32.23 -62.45 -14.05
CA ALA A 24 31.23 -61.76 -14.85
C ALA A 24 29.90 -61.65 -14.11
N SER A 25 29.63 -60.47 -13.60
CA SER A 25 28.33 -60.16 -13.04
C SER A 25 27.29 -60.09 -14.18
N GLN A 26 26.35 -61.02 -14.13
CA GLN A 26 25.14 -61.02 -14.92
C GLN A 26 24.49 -59.65 -14.79
N ARG A 27 24.50 -58.88 -15.84
CA ARG A 27 23.68 -57.69 -16.00
C ARG A 27 22.22 -58.13 -15.92
N ARG A 28 21.64 -58.07 -14.71
CA ARG A 28 20.18 -58.05 -14.55
C ARG A 28 19.70 -56.84 -15.35
N ARG A 29 19.11 -57.13 -16.52
CA ARG A 29 18.30 -56.18 -17.26
C ARG A 29 17.20 -55.73 -16.30
N ARG A 30 17.38 -54.56 -15.68
CA ARG A 30 16.26 -53.89 -14.98
C ARG A 30 15.21 -53.57 -16.05
N PRO A 31 13.94 -53.90 -15.82
CA PRO A 31 12.87 -53.52 -16.75
C PRO A 31 12.83 -52.00 -16.78
N VAL A 32 13.25 -51.41 -17.89
CA VAL A 32 13.01 -50.03 -18.23
C VAL A 32 11.57 -49.98 -18.72
N GLY A 33 10.66 -49.77 -17.77
CA GLY A 33 9.27 -49.72 -18.17
C GLY A 33 8.41 -49.37 -16.93
N ALA A 34 7.98 -48.15 -16.84
CA ALA A 34 6.84 -47.59 -16.15
C ALA A 34 7.08 -46.35 -15.29
N ARG A 35 8.28 -45.75 -15.31
CA ARG A 35 8.51 -44.50 -14.54
C ARG A 35 8.32 -43.20 -15.35
N GLY A 36 8.08 -43.30 -16.68
CA GLY A 36 7.98 -42.12 -17.54
C GLY A 36 6.56 -41.57 -17.78
N GLN A 37 5.53 -42.26 -17.28
CA GLN A 37 4.14 -41.83 -17.57
C GLN A 37 3.44 -41.14 -16.38
N THR A 38 3.98 -41.24 -15.16
CA THR A 38 3.40 -40.59 -14.00
C THR A 38 3.87 -39.15 -13.80
N GLU A 39 5.08 -38.80 -14.28
CA GLU A 39 5.62 -37.44 -14.18
C GLU A 39 4.82 -36.39 -14.96
N PRO A 40 4.39 -36.63 -16.23
CA PRO A 40 3.56 -35.66 -16.95
C PRO A 40 2.21 -35.46 -16.30
N LEU A 41 1.62 -36.51 -15.73
CA LEU A 41 0.30 -36.45 -15.10
C LEU A 41 0.36 -35.67 -13.77
N ALA A 42 1.41 -35.90 -12.97
CA ALA A 42 1.64 -35.15 -11.74
C ALA A 42 1.88 -33.65 -12.03
N ALA A 43 2.66 -33.33 -13.08
CA ALA A 43 2.88 -31.97 -13.52
C ALA A 43 1.57 -31.28 -13.97
N LEU A 44 0.71 -32.00 -14.68
CA LEU A 44 -0.57 -31.50 -15.15
C LEU A 44 -1.53 -31.22 -14.00
N VAL A 45 -1.55 -32.09 -13.00
CA VAL A 45 -2.34 -31.88 -11.77
C VAL A 45 -1.80 -30.67 -10.99
N ALA A 46 -0.49 -30.52 -10.85
CA ALA A 46 0.10 -29.38 -10.17
C ALA A 46 -0.27 -28.05 -10.86
N VAL A 47 -0.18 -28.00 -12.20
CA VAL A 47 -0.59 -26.82 -12.97
C VAL A 47 -2.08 -26.53 -12.79
N ALA A 48 -2.93 -27.54 -12.84
CA ALA A 48 -4.37 -27.38 -12.62
C ALA A 48 -4.68 -26.81 -11.23
N VAL A 49 -4.02 -27.29 -10.17
CA VAL A 49 -4.19 -26.76 -8.81
C VAL A 49 -3.74 -25.31 -8.72
N VAL A 50 -2.62 -24.92 -9.34
CA VAL A 50 -2.15 -23.54 -9.38
C VAL A 50 -3.16 -22.65 -10.14
N CYS A 51 -3.67 -23.10 -11.28
CA CYS A 51 -4.67 -22.35 -12.04
C CYS A 51 -5.96 -22.13 -11.22
N VAL A 52 -6.43 -23.15 -10.52
CA VAL A 52 -7.60 -23.04 -9.62
C VAL A 52 -7.32 -22.05 -8.49
N ALA A 53 -6.14 -22.12 -7.86
CA ALA A 53 -5.76 -21.20 -6.78
C ALA A 53 -5.71 -19.74 -7.27
N ILE A 54 -5.12 -19.50 -8.44
CA ILE A 54 -5.09 -18.17 -9.07
C ILE A 54 -6.51 -17.69 -9.42
N SER A 55 -7.36 -18.56 -9.94
CA SER A 55 -8.75 -18.20 -10.30
C SER A 55 -9.57 -17.84 -9.05
N VAL A 56 -9.44 -18.59 -7.97
CA VAL A 56 -10.10 -18.28 -6.68
C VAL A 56 -9.58 -16.96 -6.11
N TYR A 57 -8.26 -16.74 -6.14
CA TYR A 57 -7.66 -15.50 -5.68
C TYR A 57 -8.10 -14.27 -6.52
N ALA A 58 -8.11 -14.42 -7.84
CA ALA A 58 -8.60 -13.37 -8.75
C ALA A 58 -10.10 -13.10 -8.54
N GLY A 59 -10.92 -14.13 -8.32
CA GLY A 59 -12.33 -13.98 -7.96
C GLY A 59 -12.52 -13.22 -6.64
N PHE A 60 -11.72 -13.55 -5.63
CA PHE A 60 -11.73 -12.84 -4.34
C PHE A 60 -11.34 -11.38 -4.49
N LEU A 61 -10.26 -11.08 -5.23
CA LEU A 61 -9.86 -9.70 -5.52
C LEU A 61 -10.91 -8.93 -6.31
N SER A 62 -11.54 -9.56 -7.30
CA SER A 62 -12.61 -8.94 -8.10
C SER A 62 -13.85 -8.61 -7.26
N GLY A 63 -14.10 -9.34 -6.18
CA GLY A 63 -15.16 -9.04 -5.22
C GLY A 63 -14.82 -7.91 -4.24
N LEU A 64 -13.53 -7.70 -3.96
CA LEU A 64 -13.06 -6.60 -3.08
C LEU A 64 -12.93 -5.26 -3.83
N VAL A 65 -12.48 -5.28 -5.08
CA VAL A 65 -12.28 -4.06 -5.89
C VAL A 65 -13.56 -3.21 -6.04
N PRO A 66 -14.76 -3.77 -6.31
CA PRO A 66 -15.99 -2.98 -6.31
C PRO A 66 -16.35 -2.41 -4.93
N GLN A 67 -16.09 -3.14 -3.83
CA GLN A 67 -16.34 -2.65 -2.48
C GLN A 67 -15.39 -1.52 -2.10
N LEU A 68 -14.14 -1.54 -2.58
CA LEU A 68 -13.19 -0.44 -2.44
C LEU A 68 -13.48 0.75 -3.39
N GLY A 69 -14.31 0.55 -4.41
CA GLY A 69 -14.63 1.58 -5.41
C GLY A 69 -16.08 2.09 -5.38
N ALA A 70 -17.02 1.31 -4.84
CA ALA A 70 -18.44 1.69 -4.76
C ALA A 70 -18.76 2.53 -3.51
N ASP A 71 -17.90 2.50 -2.48
CA ASP A 71 -17.97 3.33 -1.27
C ASP A 71 -16.96 4.49 -1.28
N ARG A 72 -16.50 4.92 -2.44
CA ARG A 72 -15.98 6.29 -2.51
C ARG A 72 -17.19 7.21 -2.37
N SER A 73 -17.57 7.42 -1.12
CA SER A 73 -18.56 8.41 -0.77
C SER A 73 -18.19 9.73 -1.42
N VAL A 74 -19.19 10.47 -1.84
CA VAL A 74 -19.00 11.82 -2.41
C VAL A 74 -18.01 12.63 -1.58
N GLY A 75 -18.08 12.47 -0.26
CA GLY A 75 -17.23 13.19 0.67
C GLY A 75 -15.76 12.77 0.70
N GLU A 76 -15.41 11.47 0.53
CA GLU A 76 -14.01 11.06 0.46
C GLU A 76 -13.32 11.65 -0.78
N GLY A 77 -13.98 11.57 -1.95
CA GLY A 77 -13.49 12.20 -3.17
C GLY A 77 -13.41 13.71 -3.06
N THR A 78 -14.35 14.33 -2.33
CA THR A 78 -14.33 15.78 -2.07
C THR A 78 -13.19 16.17 -1.15
N THR A 79 -12.93 15.39 -0.09
CA THR A 79 -11.80 15.62 0.83
C THR A 79 -10.46 15.61 0.09
N GLU A 80 -10.27 14.69 -0.86
CA GLU A 80 -9.05 14.64 -1.66
C GLU A 80 -8.92 15.85 -2.58
N ARG A 81 -10.00 16.26 -3.27
CA ARG A 81 -9.98 17.46 -4.12
C ARG A 81 -9.74 18.73 -3.33
N VAL A 82 -10.41 18.88 -2.18
CA VAL A 82 -10.21 20.01 -1.26
C VAL A 82 -8.75 20.05 -0.81
N TRP A 83 -8.19 18.92 -0.39
CA TRP A 83 -6.78 18.87 0.00
C TRP A 83 -5.85 19.33 -1.12
N HIS A 84 -6.07 18.88 -2.32
CA HIS A 84 -5.27 19.32 -3.49
C HIS A 84 -5.42 20.82 -3.77
N ALA A 85 -6.60 21.38 -3.56
CA ALA A 85 -6.85 22.79 -3.81
C ALA A 85 -6.19 23.70 -2.75
N ILE A 86 -6.21 23.30 -1.46
CA ILE A 86 -5.70 24.13 -0.36
C ILE A 86 -4.23 23.87 -0.02
N SER A 87 -3.59 22.84 -0.59
CA SER A 87 -2.21 22.49 -0.25
C SER A 87 -1.22 23.01 -1.28
N GLU A 88 -0.18 23.70 -0.82
CA GLU A 88 1.01 24.05 -1.57
C GLU A 88 2.19 23.22 -1.05
N ASP A 89 2.90 22.50 -1.95
CA ASP A 89 3.99 21.59 -1.59
C ASP A 89 3.61 20.54 -0.51
N GLY A 90 2.31 20.16 -0.45
CA GLY A 90 1.81 19.20 0.53
C GLY A 90 1.62 19.79 1.95
N LEU A 91 1.56 21.10 2.10
CA LEU A 91 1.32 21.84 3.33
C LEU A 91 0.09 22.75 3.15
N TYR A 92 -0.68 22.93 4.21
CA TYR A 92 -1.70 23.98 4.29
C TYR A 92 -1.10 25.22 4.95
N ASP A 93 -1.23 26.40 4.36
CA ASP A 93 -0.80 27.66 4.96
C ASP A 93 -1.93 28.25 5.81
N ALA A 94 -1.69 28.42 7.12
CA ALA A 94 -2.69 28.93 8.05
C ALA A 94 -3.10 30.41 7.79
N GLY A 95 -2.34 31.12 6.97
CA GLY A 95 -2.63 32.49 6.57
C GLY A 95 -3.53 32.62 5.34
N GLU A 96 -3.77 31.51 4.61
CA GLU A 96 -4.53 31.51 3.37
C GLU A 96 -6.03 31.25 3.64
N PRO A 97 -6.93 32.14 3.19
CA PRO A 97 -8.37 31.95 3.40
C PRO A 97 -8.90 30.83 2.48
N LEU A 98 -9.63 29.87 3.04
CA LEU A 98 -10.22 28.75 2.31
C LEU A 98 -11.03 29.16 1.09
N ARG A 99 -11.80 30.26 1.19
CA ARG A 99 -12.65 30.77 0.10
C ARG A 99 -11.89 31.20 -1.16
N GLU A 100 -10.58 31.51 -1.04
CA GLU A 100 -9.76 31.91 -2.18
C GLU A 100 -9.14 30.70 -2.88
N ALA A 101 -8.93 29.61 -2.15
CA ALA A 101 -8.35 28.37 -2.66
C ALA A 101 -9.41 27.40 -3.22
N ILE A 102 -10.68 27.54 -2.82
CA ILE A 102 -11.76 26.62 -3.20
C ILE A 102 -12.54 27.18 -4.38
N GLU A 103 -12.45 26.52 -5.52
CA GLU A 103 -13.23 26.78 -6.72
C GLU A 103 -14.45 25.85 -6.82
N ALA A 104 -15.44 26.23 -7.62
CA ALA A 104 -16.69 25.47 -7.79
C ALA A 104 -16.45 24.02 -8.26
N GLU A 105 -15.42 23.78 -9.07
CA GLU A 105 -15.03 22.46 -9.58
C GLU A 105 -14.47 21.55 -8.48
N THR A 106 -13.99 22.11 -7.38
CA THR A 106 -13.47 21.36 -6.24
C THR A 106 -14.59 20.67 -5.47
N LEU A 107 -15.77 21.30 -5.43
CA LEU A 107 -16.91 20.86 -4.63
C LEU A 107 -17.86 19.93 -5.42
N PRO A 108 -18.58 19.02 -4.73
CA PRO A 108 -19.58 18.18 -5.36
C PRO A 108 -20.83 19.00 -5.71
N GLN A 109 -21.29 18.88 -6.95
CA GLN A 109 -22.50 19.61 -7.39
C GLN A 109 -23.73 19.14 -6.64
N GLY A 110 -24.56 20.08 -6.21
CA GLY A 110 -25.84 19.82 -5.55
C GLY A 110 -25.74 19.55 -4.05
N TYR A 111 -24.56 19.69 -3.47
CA TYR A 111 -24.33 19.48 -2.02
C TYR A 111 -23.85 20.77 -1.35
N TYR A 112 -24.20 20.90 -0.07
CA TYR A 112 -23.50 21.80 0.83
C TYR A 112 -22.24 21.16 1.35
N VAL A 113 -21.20 21.95 1.58
CA VAL A 113 -19.90 21.46 2.05
C VAL A 113 -19.34 22.40 3.10
N GLU A 114 -19.11 21.91 4.32
CA GLU A 114 -18.29 22.60 5.31
C GLU A 114 -16.86 22.06 5.24
N ILE A 115 -15.91 22.97 5.18
CA ILE A 115 -14.47 22.67 5.22
C ILE A 115 -13.92 23.32 6.48
N SER A 116 -13.32 22.53 7.37
CA SER A 116 -12.66 23.04 8.56
C SER A 116 -11.25 22.48 8.72
N VAL A 117 -10.31 23.36 9.02
CA VAL A 117 -8.92 23.02 9.36
C VAL A 117 -8.71 23.32 10.84
N THR A 118 -8.25 22.33 11.58
CA THR A 118 -8.02 22.43 13.02
C THR A 118 -6.63 21.92 13.38
N HIS A 119 -6.06 22.38 14.48
CA HIS A 119 -4.88 21.78 15.08
C HIS A 119 -5.09 21.56 16.59
N VAL A 120 -4.20 20.80 17.22
CA VAL A 120 -4.20 20.63 18.67
C VAL A 120 -3.20 21.63 19.26
N GLY A 121 -3.69 22.58 20.03
CA GLY A 121 -2.85 23.54 20.72
C GLY A 121 -2.00 22.92 21.83
N GLU A 122 -1.08 23.68 22.39
CA GLU A 122 -0.16 23.23 23.45
C GLU A 122 -0.89 22.77 24.72
N ASP A 123 -2.11 23.29 24.96
CA ASP A 123 -2.99 22.90 26.06
C ASP A 123 -3.82 21.62 25.77
N GLY A 124 -3.59 20.98 24.63
CA GLY A 124 -4.31 19.78 24.18
C GLY A 124 -5.72 20.04 23.65
N ARG A 125 -6.12 21.31 23.48
CA ARG A 125 -7.41 21.67 22.90
C ARG A 125 -7.37 21.73 21.38
N VAL A 126 -8.46 21.35 20.75
CA VAL A 126 -8.65 21.54 19.32
C VAL A 126 -8.94 23.02 19.05
N VAL A 127 -8.10 23.64 18.23
CA VAL A 127 -8.20 25.06 17.86
C VAL A 127 -8.51 25.12 16.36
N PRO A 128 -9.58 25.84 15.95
CA PRO A 128 -9.85 26.07 14.54
C PRO A 128 -8.82 27.03 13.94
N VAL A 129 -8.28 26.69 12.80
CA VAL A 129 -7.38 27.53 11.98
C VAL A 129 -8.21 28.26 10.93
N ALA A 130 -9.08 27.51 10.22
CA ALA A 130 -9.99 28.05 9.23
C ALA A 130 -11.27 27.21 9.20
N THR A 131 -12.41 27.84 8.91
CA THR A 131 -13.69 27.17 8.66
C THR A 131 -14.47 27.99 7.65
N GLU A 132 -14.98 27.31 6.61
CA GLU A 132 -15.84 27.90 5.60
C GLU A 132 -16.93 26.89 5.20
N THR A 133 -18.15 27.37 4.97
CA THR A 133 -19.27 26.56 4.48
C THR A 133 -19.72 27.09 3.13
N PHE A 134 -19.93 26.19 2.19
CA PHE A 134 -20.33 26.49 0.82
C PHE A 134 -21.70 25.89 0.50
N ASP A 135 -22.48 26.60 -0.26
CA ASP A 135 -23.74 26.11 -0.83
C ASP A 135 -23.53 25.24 -2.08
N PRO A 136 -24.60 24.64 -2.68
CA PRO A 136 -24.50 23.87 -3.92
C PRO A 136 -23.99 24.62 -5.16
N HIS A 137 -23.85 25.93 -5.09
CA HIS A 137 -23.29 26.79 -6.13
C HIS A 137 -21.87 27.25 -5.83
N ALA A 138 -21.27 26.70 -4.75
CA ALA A 138 -19.96 27.09 -4.23
C ALA A 138 -19.88 28.53 -3.69
N GLU A 139 -21.02 29.11 -3.31
CA GLU A 139 -21.06 30.40 -2.65
C GLU A 139 -20.89 30.23 -1.14
N PRO A 140 -20.05 31.03 -0.46
CA PRO A 140 -19.89 30.96 0.99
C PRO A 140 -21.19 31.29 1.72
N VAL A 141 -21.55 30.45 2.71
CA VAL A 141 -22.76 30.63 3.53
C VAL A 141 -22.42 30.48 5.01
N GLY A 142 -23.27 31.02 5.88
CA GLY A 142 -22.99 31.09 7.30
C GLY A 142 -23.94 30.24 8.18
N PHE A 143 -24.16 28.97 7.84
CA PHE A 143 -24.92 28.06 8.67
C PHE A 143 -24.19 26.74 8.92
N ASP A 144 -24.49 26.10 10.05
CA ASP A 144 -23.86 24.90 10.51
C ASP A 144 -24.43 23.65 9.81
N PRO A 145 -23.61 22.61 9.58
CA PRO A 145 -24.08 21.33 9.04
C PRO A 145 -25.06 20.63 9.99
N PRO A 146 -26.05 19.89 9.47
CA PRO A 146 -26.94 19.08 10.27
C PRO A 146 -26.21 17.95 11.01
N ALA A 147 -26.80 17.45 12.10
CA ALA A 147 -26.13 16.46 12.96
C ALA A 147 -25.84 15.12 12.26
N ASP A 148 -26.64 14.77 11.26
CA ASP A 148 -26.59 13.55 10.45
C ASP A 148 -25.75 13.71 9.17
N ALA A 149 -25.15 14.89 8.92
CA ALA A 149 -24.27 15.11 7.79
C ALA A 149 -23.06 14.16 7.83
N GLU A 150 -22.64 13.70 6.65
CA GLU A 150 -21.46 12.83 6.51
C GLU A 150 -20.17 13.62 6.74
N ARG A 151 -19.30 13.08 7.60
CA ARG A 151 -18.05 13.73 8.02
C ARG A 151 -16.85 12.89 7.61
N TYR A 152 -15.88 13.56 7.00
CA TYR A 152 -14.63 12.98 6.55
C TYR A 152 -13.46 13.75 7.14
N GLU A 153 -12.46 13.03 7.63
CA GLU A 153 -11.29 13.64 8.28
C GLU A 153 -9.98 13.10 7.67
N ARG A 154 -9.03 14.02 7.53
CA ARG A 154 -7.69 13.73 7.05
C ARG A 154 -6.66 14.45 7.90
N ALA A 155 -5.62 13.75 8.36
CA ALA A 155 -4.47 14.38 8.98
C ALA A 155 -3.66 15.15 7.92
N ILE A 156 -3.33 16.40 8.22
CA ILE A 156 -2.61 17.31 7.34
C ILE A 156 -1.50 18.05 8.11
N PRO A 157 -0.39 18.40 7.47
CA PRO A 157 0.55 19.36 8.03
C PRO A 157 0.09 20.80 7.77
N ILE A 158 0.19 21.66 8.79
CA ILE A 158 -0.20 23.08 8.75
C ILE A 158 1.05 23.93 8.98
N ARG A 159 1.34 24.84 8.07
CA ARG A 159 2.38 25.86 8.20
C ARG A 159 1.81 27.12 8.84
N HIS A 160 2.23 27.44 10.07
CA HIS A 160 1.84 28.67 10.77
C HIS A 160 2.80 29.83 10.48
N ALA A 161 4.08 29.51 10.24
CA ALA A 161 5.12 30.45 9.87
C ALA A 161 6.26 29.71 9.13
N PRO A 162 7.18 30.42 8.48
CA PRO A 162 8.37 29.81 7.89
C PRO A 162 9.15 28.98 8.92
N GLY A 163 9.21 27.65 8.70
CA GLY A 163 9.88 26.70 9.60
C GLY A 163 9.03 26.19 10.76
N ASP A 164 7.78 26.67 10.93
CA ASP A 164 6.83 26.20 11.94
C ASP A 164 5.71 25.40 11.26
N VAL A 165 5.85 24.08 11.28
CA VAL A 165 4.87 23.13 10.73
C VAL A 165 4.32 22.27 11.86
N GLN A 166 3.02 22.29 12.04
CA GLN A 166 2.31 21.56 13.08
C GLN A 166 1.34 20.53 12.46
N PRO A 167 1.07 19.40 13.14
CA PRO A 167 0.05 18.48 12.70
C PRO A 167 -1.34 19.07 12.92
N GLY A 168 -2.21 18.89 11.91
CA GLY A 168 -3.59 19.30 11.98
C GLY A 168 -4.53 18.29 11.36
N THR A 169 -5.81 18.64 11.32
CA THR A 169 -6.87 17.83 10.72
C THR A 169 -7.69 18.71 9.78
N LEU A 170 -7.78 18.27 8.53
CA LEU A 170 -8.79 18.72 7.59
C LEU A 170 -10.05 17.90 7.82
N ARG A 171 -11.19 18.56 8.06
CA ARG A 171 -12.50 17.94 8.10
C ARG A 171 -13.35 18.49 6.98
N VAL A 172 -14.00 17.62 6.25
CA VAL A 172 -14.98 17.95 5.21
C VAL A 172 -16.30 17.31 5.59
N VAL A 173 -17.35 18.10 5.66
CA VAL A 173 -18.72 17.66 5.95
C VAL A 173 -19.57 17.93 4.73
N VAL A 174 -20.32 16.91 4.28
CA VAL A 174 -21.13 16.98 3.04
C VAL A 174 -22.58 16.62 3.37
N TRP A 175 -23.53 17.41 2.86
CA TRP A 175 -24.96 17.14 3.02
C TRP A 175 -25.79 17.75 1.87
N SER A 176 -27.04 17.33 1.72
CA SER A 176 -27.98 17.79 0.68
C SER A 176 -29.31 18.27 1.29
#